data_e15a92908e83f1fde58433e34fa2e8cd
#
_entry.id   e15a92908e83f1fde58433e34fa2e8cd
#
_cell.length_a   1.000
_cell.length_b   1.000
_cell.length_c   1.000
_cell.angle_alpha   90.00
_cell.angle_beta   90.00
_cell.angle_gamma   90.00
#
_symmetry.space_group_name_H-M   'P 1'
#
loop_
_entity.id
_entity.type
_entity.pdbx_description
1 polymer ?
#
loop_
_entity_poly.entity_id
_entity_poly.type
_entity_poly.pdbx_seq_one_letter_code
_entity_poly.pdbx_strand_id
1 'polypeptide(L)'
;MPPSTTGVILIAHGQWFAEIAGVPLLHRILLSGCKSGVQRWIVLVQHQAQLVNSSLATAYKLREVAWQVYDLHATAPGSLAAALPAEDVLVVTAPTVFDHRLLVDLQEASAPTLGVTTAAAPTPADIVVHDGVVVASATQGAPAYRTTGILRCSGVLLGQVLRQASEEIRQSTAPHSVILTRLLAQTPVRALDVSRRLWVLLTEPLDTSVATAETQLLRSLGREGDSVLVRTVDRRLSQALTKRLMHTPVTPNQMTLCSAAVGILGALCLAQPSQVWQVLGSLLFLLSTIMDGCDGEIARLTFQESEFGAKLDAIMDNVVHLFLFPSIALGLYRREYNTLYFVLGGLTLGGILISIAVYLPYLLRRQKLHSTLARVHEHLASRDFAYLLPVLALFDKLHWFLWATAVGTYLFAVLWVVIAARERRQPHGLESKESA
;
A
#
# COMPACT_ATOMS: atom_id res chain seq x y z
N MET A 1 -13.36 14.51 -16.35
CA MET A 1 -12.45 13.36 -16.29
C MET A 1 -11.05 13.92 -16.48
N PRO A 2 -10.05 13.63 -15.62
CA PRO A 2 -8.68 13.99 -15.94
C PRO A 2 -8.30 13.36 -17.29
N PRO A 3 -7.43 14.00 -18.09
CA PRO A 3 -7.01 13.45 -19.37
C PRO A 3 -6.41 12.06 -19.16
N SER A 4 -6.68 11.13 -20.08
CA SER A 4 -6.20 9.77 -20.02
C SER A 4 -4.68 9.76 -20.10
N THR A 5 -4.02 9.54 -18.95
CA THR A 5 -2.55 9.54 -18.91
C THR A 5 -2.01 8.26 -19.54
N THR A 6 -1.11 8.40 -20.50
CA THR A 6 -0.38 7.28 -21.09
C THR A 6 0.97 7.11 -20.38
N GLY A 7 1.29 5.88 -20.01
CA GLY A 7 2.61 5.51 -19.50
C GLY A 7 3.49 4.91 -20.59
N VAL A 8 4.79 5.16 -20.54
CA VAL A 8 5.80 4.57 -21.42
C VAL A 8 6.84 3.88 -20.55
N ILE A 9 7.17 2.63 -20.85
CA ILE A 9 8.22 1.87 -20.15
C ILE A 9 9.30 1.53 -21.16
N LEU A 10 10.56 1.74 -20.77
CA LEU A 10 11.72 1.35 -21.56
C LEU A 10 12.44 0.19 -20.91
N ILE A 11 12.42 -0.98 -21.53
CA ILE A 11 13.03 -2.22 -21.03
C ILE A 11 14.34 -2.48 -21.80
N ALA A 12 15.46 -2.40 -21.06
CA ALA A 12 16.79 -2.64 -21.64
C ALA A 12 17.42 -3.97 -21.16
N HIS A 13 17.13 -4.43 -19.93
CA HIS A 13 17.83 -5.55 -19.29
C HIS A 13 16.86 -6.51 -18.59
N GLY A 14 17.37 -7.70 -18.16
CA GLY A 14 16.60 -8.74 -17.51
C GLY A 14 16.07 -8.42 -16.09
N GLN A 15 16.57 -7.37 -15.44
CA GLN A 15 16.15 -6.93 -14.10
C GLN A 15 14.65 -6.62 -13.98
N TRP A 16 14.00 -6.31 -15.11
CA TRP A 16 12.57 -6.02 -15.18
C TRP A 16 11.67 -7.23 -14.85
N PHE A 17 12.23 -8.44 -14.87
CA PHE A 17 11.53 -9.67 -14.50
C PHE A 17 11.82 -10.10 -13.07
N ALA A 18 12.65 -9.37 -12.32
CA ALA A 18 12.90 -9.65 -10.91
C ALA A 18 11.58 -9.69 -10.13
N GLU A 19 11.37 -10.72 -9.34
CA GLU A 19 10.23 -10.83 -8.45
C GLU A 19 10.46 -10.05 -7.18
N ILE A 20 9.51 -9.20 -6.83
CA ILE A 20 9.53 -8.37 -5.64
C ILE A 20 8.22 -8.62 -4.88
N ALA A 21 8.32 -9.21 -3.70
CA ALA A 21 7.17 -9.65 -2.92
C ALA A 21 6.19 -10.50 -3.78
N GLY A 22 6.71 -11.48 -4.53
CA GLY A 22 5.93 -12.39 -5.37
C GLY A 22 5.27 -11.75 -6.60
N VAL A 23 5.69 -10.54 -7.01
CA VAL A 23 5.18 -9.86 -8.21
C VAL A 23 6.36 -9.38 -9.07
N PRO A 24 6.44 -9.77 -10.36
CA PRO A 24 7.47 -9.27 -11.27
C PRO A 24 7.49 -7.74 -11.31
N LEU A 25 8.68 -7.13 -11.36
CA LEU A 25 8.84 -5.67 -11.33
C LEU A 25 8.03 -4.98 -12.43
N LEU A 26 8.08 -5.51 -13.65
CA LEU A 26 7.31 -4.96 -14.77
C LEU A 26 5.81 -4.90 -14.45
N HIS A 27 5.24 -6.00 -13.94
CA HIS A 27 3.83 -6.04 -13.54
C HIS A 27 3.54 -5.04 -12.41
N ARG A 28 4.45 -4.92 -11.44
CA ARG A 28 4.34 -3.96 -10.33
C ARG A 28 4.28 -2.52 -10.82
N ILE A 29 5.11 -2.15 -11.80
CA ILE A 29 5.12 -0.80 -12.38
C ILE A 29 3.80 -0.50 -13.09
N LEU A 30 3.29 -1.43 -13.92
CA LEU A 30 2.01 -1.25 -14.61
C LEU A 30 0.85 -1.11 -13.59
N LEU A 31 0.79 -1.97 -12.58
CA LEU A 31 -0.24 -1.94 -11.54
C LEU A 31 -0.15 -0.67 -10.67
N SER A 32 1.05 -0.20 -10.34
CA SER A 32 1.25 1.07 -9.64
C SER A 32 0.78 2.25 -10.48
N GLY A 33 1.03 2.22 -11.79
CA GLY A 33 0.53 3.23 -12.70
C GLY A 33 -0.98 3.24 -12.81
N CYS A 34 -1.63 2.08 -12.85
CA CYS A 34 -3.10 2.02 -12.82
C CYS A 34 -3.68 2.65 -11.54
N LYS A 35 -3.04 2.43 -10.39
CA LYS A 35 -3.42 3.08 -9.13
C LYS A 35 -3.25 4.61 -9.17
N SER A 36 -2.35 5.12 -10.00
CA SER A 36 -2.14 6.57 -10.22
C SER A 36 -2.98 7.14 -11.37
N GLY A 37 -3.84 6.33 -12.00
CA GLY A 37 -4.72 6.79 -13.09
C GLY A 37 -4.17 6.63 -14.50
N VAL A 38 -3.02 5.96 -14.69
CA VAL A 38 -2.50 5.62 -16.02
C VAL A 38 -3.39 4.55 -16.65
N GLN A 39 -3.99 4.86 -17.81
CA GLN A 39 -4.96 3.98 -18.47
C GLN A 39 -4.35 3.11 -19.56
N ARG A 40 -3.29 3.58 -20.20
CA ARG A 40 -2.63 2.88 -21.31
C ARG A 40 -1.13 2.87 -21.12
N TRP A 41 -0.48 1.74 -21.47
CA TRP A 41 0.95 1.59 -21.43
C TRP A 41 1.53 1.27 -22.79
N ILE A 42 2.64 1.92 -23.12
CA ILE A 42 3.49 1.64 -24.26
C ILE A 42 4.79 1.07 -23.72
N VAL A 43 5.09 -0.17 -24.04
CA VAL A 43 6.28 -0.87 -23.54
C VAL A 43 7.28 -0.99 -24.68
N LEU A 44 8.36 -0.23 -24.59
CA LEU A 44 9.45 -0.23 -25.54
C LEU A 44 10.52 -1.22 -25.07
N VAL A 45 10.81 -2.23 -25.85
CA VAL A 45 11.69 -3.33 -25.46
C VAL A 45 12.89 -3.38 -26.38
N GLN A 46 14.10 -3.37 -25.80
CA GLN A 46 15.34 -3.49 -26.56
C GLN A 46 15.62 -4.93 -26.97
N HIS A 47 15.33 -5.89 -26.09
CA HIS A 47 15.55 -7.32 -26.32
C HIS A 47 14.39 -8.16 -25.78
N GLN A 48 14.11 -9.32 -26.41
CA GLN A 48 13.12 -10.29 -25.92
C GLN A 48 11.67 -9.77 -25.86
N ALA A 49 11.22 -8.97 -26.83
CA ALA A 49 9.86 -8.41 -26.87
C ALA A 49 8.76 -9.49 -26.78
N GLN A 50 8.99 -10.70 -27.34
CA GLN A 50 8.05 -11.82 -27.26
C GLN A 50 7.89 -12.32 -25.80
N LEU A 51 8.99 -12.40 -25.03
CA LEU A 51 8.96 -12.79 -23.63
C LEU A 51 8.19 -11.77 -22.78
N VAL A 52 8.40 -10.47 -22.99
CA VAL A 52 7.64 -9.40 -22.36
C VAL A 52 6.15 -9.52 -22.66
N ASN A 53 5.82 -9.70 -23.95
CA ASN A 53 4.44 -9.82 -24.39
C ASN A 53 3.73 -11.03 -23.77
N SER A 54 4.39 -12.20 -23.74
CA SER A 54 3.84 -13.40 -23.12
C SER A 54 3.68 -13.26 -21.60
N SER A 55 4.64 -12.64 -20.92
CA SER A 55 4.56 -12.35 -19.47
C SER A 55 3.37 -11.46 -19.14
N LEU A 56 3.15 -10.39 -19.91
CA LEU A 56 2.02 -9.49 -19.70
C LEU A 56 0.68 -10.16 -20.03
N ALA A 57 0.61 -10.94 -21.10
CA ALA A 57 -0.61 -11.63 -21.52
C ALA A 57 -1.09 -12.70 -20.53
N THR A 58 -0.15 -13.37 -19.84
CA THR A 58 -0.49 -14.41 -18.85
C THR A 58 -0.86 -13.82 -17.47
N ALA A 59 -0.55 -12.56 -17.21
CA ALA A 59 -0.79 -11.92 -15.93
C ALA A 59 -2.27 -11.60 -15.72
N TYR A 60 -2.96 -12.40 -14.91
CA TYR A 60 -4.38 -12.19 -14.56
C TYR A 60 -4.69 -10.77 -14.06
N LYS A 61 -3.79 -10.20 -13.24
CA LYS A 61 -3.95 -8.87 -12.63
C LYS A 61 -3.88 -7.72 -13.64
N LEU A 62 -3.35 -7.97 -14.83
CA LEU A 62 -3.21 -6.98 -15.90
C LEU A 62 -4.30 -7.04 -16.97
N ARG A 63 -5.35 -7.85 -16.78
CA ARG A 63 -6.43 -8.01 -17.78
C ARG A 63 -7.19 -6.72 -18.11
N GLU A 64 -7.28 -5.83 -17.15
CA GLU A 64 -7.96 -4.54 -17.30
C GLU A 64 -7.02 -3.40 -17.73
N VAL A 65 -5.72 -3.70 -17.87
CA VAL A 65 -4.70 -2.72 -18.26
C VAL A 65 -4.51 -2.74 -19.76
N ALA A 66 -4.68 -1.60 -20.43
CA ALA A 66 -4.36 -1.50 -21.85
C ALA A 66 -2.85 -1.33 -22.05
N TRP A 67 -2.22 -2.23 -22.79
CA TRP A 67 -0.79 -2.16 -23.07
C TRP A 67 -0.47 -2.57 -24.50
N GLN A 68 0.65 -2.04 -25.04
CA GLN A 68 1.20 -2.39 -26.35
C GLN A 68 2.72 -2.53 -26.23
N VAL A 69 3.27 -3.59 -26.78
CA VAL A 69 4.71 -3.87 -26.76
C VAL A 69 5.29 -3.57 -28.13
N TYR A 70 6.38 -2.81 -28.17
CA TYR A 70 7.14 -2.50 -29.36
C TYR A 70 8.60 -2.93 -29.21
N ASP A 71 9.08 -3.69 -30.18
CA ASP A 71 10.50 -4.05 -30.27
C ASP A 71 11.28 -2.89 -30.91
N LEU A 72 12.25 -2.35 -30.18
CA LEU A 72 13.06 -1.22 -30.66
C LEU A 72 13.93 -1.56 -31.89
N HIS A 73 14.31 -2.83 -32.04
CA HIS A 73 15.09 -3.27 -33.22
C HIS A 73 14.20 -3.55 -34.42
N ALA A 74 13.04 -4.13 -34.22
CA ALA A 74 12.14 -4.53 -35.30
C ALA A 74 11.23 -3.38 -35.79
N THR A 75 10.93 -2.40 -34.92
CA THR A 75 9.97 -1.32 -35.23
C THR A 75 10.69 -0.09 -35.77
N ALA A 76 10.20 0.46 -36.88
CA ALA A 76 10.73 1.70 -37.43
C ALA A 76 10.55 2.88 -36.45
N PRO A 77 11.54 3.79 -36.31
CA PRO A 77 11.49 4.93 -35.38
C PRO A 77 10.28 5.86 -35.61
N GLY A 78 9.86 6.02 -36.86
CA GLY A 78 8.68 6.79 -37.24
C GLY A 78 7.39 6.19 -36.73
N SER A 79 7.25 4.85 -36.73
CA SER A 79 6.10 4.13 -36.21
C SER A 79 6.06 4.18 -34.70
N LEU A 80 7.21 4.10 -34.02
CA LEU A 80 7.30 4.27 -32.55
C LEU A 80 6.82 5.66 -32.14
N ALA A 81 7.30 6.70 -32.84
CA ALA A 81 6.90 8.07 -32.56
C ALA A 81 5.40 8.32 -32.86
N ALA A 82 4.85 7.67 -33.87
CA ALA A 82 3.40 7.77 -34.19
C ALA A 82 2.52 7.04 -33.19
N ALA A 83 3.04 6.05 -32.44
CA ALA A 83 2.31 5.34 -31.40
C ALA A 83 2.15 6.18 -30.12
N LEU A 84 2.99 7.20 -29.92
CA LEU A 84 2.93 8.08 -28.76
C LEU A 84 1.81 9.13 -28.94
N PRO A 85 1.06 9.46 -27.88
CA PRO A 85 0.06 10.53 -27.91
C PRO A 85 0.76 11.90 -28.03
N ALA A 86 0.04 12.91 -28.49
CA ALA A 86 0.56 14.29 -28.50
C ALA A 86 0.63 14.90 -27.08
N GLU A 87 -0.15 14.36 -26.18
CA GLU A 87 -0.24 14.78 -24.77
C GLU A 87 0.98 14.38 -23.96
N ASP A 88 1.02 14.81 -22.70
CA ASP A 88 2.09 14.42 -21.78
C ASP A 88 2.02 12.94 -21.41
N VAL A 89 3.17 12.31 -21.36
CA VAL A 89 3.35 10.90 -20.98
C VAL A 89 4.24 10.77 -19.74
N LEU A 90 3.97 9.76 -18.94
CA LEU A 90 4.87 9.32 -17.87
C LEU A 90 5.83 8.27 -18.43
N VAL A 91 7.11 8.49 -18.29
CA VAL A 91 8.15 7.61 -18.82
C VAL A 91 8.92 6.97 -17.67
N VAL A 92 8.97 5.64 -17.65
CA VAL A 92 9.79 4.85 -16.71
C VAL A 92 10.92 4.21 -17.49
N THR A 93 12.15 4.67 -17.24
CA THR A 93 13.33 4.26 -18.01
C THR A 93 14.29 3.36 -17.22
N ALA A 94 14.09 3.21 -15.93
CA ALA A 94 14.96 2.43 -15.05
C ALA A 94 14.16 1.37 -14.26
N PRO A 95 14.78 0.21 -13.94
CA PRO A 95 14.15 -0.86 -13.17
C PRO A 95 13.99 -0.42 -11.69
N THR A 96 12.94 0.30 -11.39
CA THR A 96 12.70 0.93 -10.09
C THR A 96 11.43 0.44 -9.44
N VAL A 97 11.48 0.27 -8.11
CA VAL A 97 10.33 0.03 -7.24
C VAL A 97 9.93 1.35 -6.62
N PHE A 98 8.67 1.73 -6.74
CA PHE A 98 8.15 2.99 -6.23
C PHE A 98 6.71 2.89 -5.75
N ASP A 99 6.30 3.84 -4.90
CA ASP A 99 4.90 4.05 -4.55
C ASP A 99 4.18 4.79 -5.70
N HIS A 100 2.94 4.39 -5.99
CA HIS A 100 2.09 5.04 -7.00
C HIS A 100 1.93 6.56 -6.79
N ARG A 101 2.04 7.04 -5.55
CA ARG A 101 2.00 8.48 -5.22
C ARG A 101 3.11 9.28 -5.89
N LEU A 102 4.26 8.67 -6.16
CA LEU A 102 5.34 9.32 -6.91
C LEU A 102 4.88 9.67 -8.34
N LEU A 103 4.11 8.78 -8.98
CA LEU A 103 3.55 9.05 -10.30
C LEU A 103 2.47 10.16 -10.24
N VAL A 104 1.68 10.21 -9.17
CA VAL A 104 0.69 11.29 -8.97
C VAL A 104 1.40 12.63 -8.84
N ASP A 105 2.43 12.73 -8.00
CA ASP A 105 3.21 13.97 -7.84
C ASP A 105 3.80 14.44 -9.19
N LEU A 106 4.28 13.52 -10.03
CA LEU A 106 4.78 13.85 -11.37
C LEU A 106 3.66 14.26 -12.34
N GLN A 107 2.44 13.70 -12.21
CA GLN A 107 1.29 14.08 -13.03
C GLN A 107 0.80 15.50 -12.70
N GLU A 108 0.92 15.93 -11.46
CA GLU A 108 0.54 17.28 -11.03
C GLU A 108 1.60 18.32 -11.39
N ALA A 109 2.86 17.91 -11.58
CA ALA A 109 3.95 18.81 -11.96
C ALA A 109 3.83 19.24 -13.43
N SER A 110 4.34 20.43 -13.78
CA SER A 110 4.36 20.90 -15.17
C SER A 110 5.44 20.16 -15.99
N ALA A 111 5.10 19.63 -17.16
CA ALA A 111 6.07 18.96 -18.05
C ALA A 111 7.00 19.95 -18.78
N PRO A 112 8.25 19.59 -19.09
CA PRO A 112 8.89 18.33 -18.73
C PRO A 112 9.48 18.34 -17.31
N THR A 113 9.26 17.27 -16.55
CA THR A 113 9.70 17.13 -15.16
C THR A 113 10.32 15.75 -14.90
N LEU A 114 11.46 15.72 -14.23
CA LEU A 114 12.17 14.52 -13.81
C LEU A 114 12.09 14.35 -12.30
N GLY A 115 11.71 13.17 -11.84
CA GLY A 115 11.82 12.81 -10.44
C GLY A 115 13.27 12.65 -10.02
N VAL A 116 13.67 13.38 -8.97
CA VAL A 116 15.04 13.35 -8.43
C VAL A 116 15.00 13.06 -6.94
N THR A 117 16.08 12.47 -6.42
CA THR A 117 16.26 12.26 -4.99
C THR A 117 17.65 12.71 -4.57
N THR A 118 17.81 13.16 -3.33
CA THR A 118 19.11 13.50 -2.79
C THR A 118 20.01 12.27 -2.76
N ALA A 119 21.23 12.40 -3.27
CA ALA A 119 22.20 11.30 -3.26
C ALA A 119 22.61 11.02 -1.82
N ALA A 120 22.30 9.80 -1.34
CA ALA A 120 22.88 9.31 -0.09
C ALA A 120 24.32 8.86 -0.35
N ALA A 121 25.28 9.38 0.42
CA ALA A 121 26.64 8.82 0.39
C ALA A 121 26.60 7.31 0.74
N PRO A 122 27.28 6.43 0.02
CA PRO A 122 28.43 6.60 -0.88
C PRO A 122 28.13 6.46 -2.39
N THR A 123 26.89 6.61 -2.83
CA THR A 123 26.53 6.43 -4.25
C THR A 123 26.81 7.71 -5.05
N PRO A 124 27.45 7.62 -6.21
CA PRO A 124 27.72 8.79 -7.03
C PRO A 124 26.41 9.42 -7.53
N ALA A 125 26.35 10.74 -7.50
CA ALA A 125 25.29 11.49 -8.13
C ALA A 125 25.45 11.43 -9.65
N ASP A 126 24.30 11.32 -10.34
CA ASP A 126 24.26 11.23 -11.79
C ASP A 126 23.81 12.55 -12.44
N ILE A 127 23.21 13.45 -11.67
CA ILE A 127 22.75 14.75 -12.19
C ILE A 127 22.98 15.88 -11.19
N VAL A 128 23.06 17.10 -11.74
CA VAL A 128 23.08 18.36 -11.01
C VAL A 128 21.79 19.11 -11.26
N VAL A 129 21.23 19.66 -10.21
CA VAL A 129 20.06 20.54 -10.28
C VAL A 129 20.51 21.96 -9.90
N HIS A 130 20.23 22.93 -10.78
CA HIS A 130 20.48 24.33 -10.54
C HIS A 130 19.16 25.12 -10.71
N ASP A 131 18.77 25.89 -9.72
CA ASP A 131 17.50 26.64 -9.71
C ASP A 131 16.26 25.80 -10.10
N GLY A 132 16.21 24.53 -9.64
CA GLY A 132 15.11 23.63 -9.92
C GLY A 132 15.13 23.05 -11.35
N VAL A 133 16.19 23.27 -12.13
CA VAL A 133 16.36 22.70 -13.47
C VAL A 133 17.49 21.68 -13.46
N VAL A 134 17.28 20.57 -14.17
CA VAL A 134 18.27 19.48 -14.29
C VAL A 134 19.34 19.87 -15.29
N VAL A 135 20.61 19.74 -14.89
CA VAL A 135 21.79 19.93 -15.73
C VAL A 135 22.51 18.58 -15.89
N ALA A 136 22.92 18.24 -17.10
CA ALA A 136 23.32 16.89 -17.51
C ALA A 136 24.62 16.33 -16.89
N SER A 137 25.37 17.07 -16.08
CA SER A 137 26.69 16.60 -15.60
C SER A 137 26.98 17.06 -14.19
N ALA A 138 27.42 16.14 -13.33
CA ALA A 138 27.88 16.47 -11.99
C ALA A 138 29.24 17.21 -12.08
N THR A 139 29.24 18.52 -11.83
CA THR A 139 30.46 19.27 -11.56
C THR A 139 30.80 19.20 -10.07
N GLN A 140 32.08 19.08 -9.72
CA GLN A 140 32.52 19.05 -8.31
C GLN A 140 32.00 20.26 -7.54
N GLY A 141 31.33 20.00 -6.38
CA GLY A 141 30.87 21.04 -5.47
C GLY A 141 29.40 21.48 -5.58
N ALA A 142 28.62 20.96 -6.53
CA ALA A 142 27.18 21.23 -6.60
C ALA A 142 26.36 20.20 -5.78
N PRO A 143 25.13 20.56 -5.34
CA PRO A 143 24.23 19.59 -4.69
C PRO A 143 24.00 18.40 -5.63
N ALA A 144 24.30 17.21 -5.14
CA ALA A 144 24.27 16.00 -5.92
C ALA A 144 22.92 15.31 -5.79
N TYR A 145 22.24 15.06 -6.91
CA TYR A 145 20.98 14.34 -7.00
C TYR A 145 21.16 13.06 -7.81
N ARG A 146 20.27 12.10 -7.55
CA ARG A 146 20.11 10.90 -8.40
C ARG A 146 18.81 11.00 -9.18
N THR A 147 18.84 10.58 -10.44
CA THR A 147 17.62 10.41 -11.20
C THR A 147 16.85 9.19 -10.70
N THR A 148 15.53 9.32 -10.60
CA THR A 148 14.65 8.16 -10.33
C THR A 148 14.46 7.29 -11.57
N GLY A 149 14.84 7.75 -12.75
CA GLY A 149 14.50 7.13 -14.02
C GLY A 149 13.02 7.27 -14.38
N ILE A 150 12.28 8.14 -13.69
CA ILE A 150 10.86 8.40 -13.95
C ILE A 150 10.70 9.87 -14.29
N LEU A 151 10.12 10.16 -15.44
CA LEU A 151 9.93 11.52 -15.92
C LEU A 151 8.55 11.71 -16.56
N ARG A 152 8.08 12.96 -16.60
CA ARG A 152 6.94 13.40 -17.37
C ARG A 152 7.43 14.30 -18.50
N CYS A 153 7.00 14.05 -19.73
CA CYS A 153 7.30 14.91 -20.87
C CYS A 153 6.19 14.79 -21.92
N SER A 154 6.18 15.73 -22.89
CA SER A 154 5.28 15.62 -24.04
C SER A 154 5.62 14.37 -24.86
N GLY A 155 4.61 13.62 -25.28
CA GLY A 155 4.81 12.46 -26.16
C GLY A 155 5.38 12.85 -27.53
N VAL A 156 5.10 14.08 -28.01
CA VAL A 156 5.73 14.62 -29.25
C VAL A 156 7.23 14.77 -29.05
N LEU A 157 7.67 15.35 -27.93
CA LEU A 157 9.10 15.52 -27.60
C LEU A 157 9.79 14.16 -27.47
N LEU A 158 9.19 13.21 -26.75
CA LEU A 158 9.71 11.84 -26.64
C LEU A 158 9.80 11.18 -28.03
N GLY A 159 8.79 11.34 -28.88
CA GLY A 159 8.79 10.82 -30.24
C GLY A 159 9.87 11.42 -31.11
N GLN A 160 10.21 12.69 -30.94
CA GLN A 160 11.35 13.33 -31.62
C GLN A 160 12.68 12.73 -31.15
N VAL A 161 12.88 12.57 -29.85
CA VAL A 161 14.10 11.94 -29.29
C VAL A 161 14.25 10.50 -29.77
N LEU A 162 13.18 9.71 -29.77
CA LEU A 162 13.19 8.32 -30.26
C LEU A 162 13.55 8.23 -31.76
N ARG A 163 13.12 9.20 -32.57
CA ARG A 163 13.49 9.25 -33.99
C ARG A 163 14.96 9.65 -34.20
N GLN A 164 15.43 10.68 -33.50
CA GLN A 164 16.78 11.23 -33.68
C GLN A 164 17.88 10.36 -33.09
N ALA A 165 17.62 9.71 -31.97
CA ALA A 165 18.58 8.90 -31.22
C ALA A 165 18.32 7.39 -31.32
N SER A 166 17.53 6.94 -32.31
CA SER A 166 17.10 5.53 -32.41
C SER A 166 18.26 4.54 -32.41
N GLU A 167 19.31 4.84 -33.14
CA GLU A 167 20.49 3.96 -33.27
C GLU A 167 21.30 3.95 -31.94
N GLU A 168 21.50 5.11 -31.33
CA GLU A 168 22.19 5.23 -30.06
C GLU A 168 21.41 4.47 -28.95
N ILE A 169 20.06 4.58 -28.93
CA ILE A 169 19.20 3.89 -27.97
C ILE A 169 19.28 2.38 -28.15
N ARG A 170 19.32 1.89 -29.41
CA ARG A 170 19.43 0.47 -29.73
C ARG A 170 20.74 -0.15 -29.32
N GLN A 171 21.84 0.57 -29.47
CA GLN A 171 23.20 0.09 -29.20
C GLN A 171 23.64 0.34 -27.75
N SER A 172 22.97 1.22 -27.04
CA SER A 172 23.36 1.61 -25.68
C SER A 172 23.03 0.52 -24.63
N THR A 173 23.99 0.29 -23.76
CA THR A 173 23.74 -0.50 -22.52
C THR A 173 22.94 0.27 -21.47
N ALA A 174 22.83 1.61 -21.63
CA ALA A 174 22.09 2.50 -20.73
C ALA A 174 21.17 3.44 -21.54
N PRO A 175 20.14 2.93 -22.22
CA PRO A 175 19.28 3.72 -23.10
C PRO A 175 18.55 4.85 -22.37
N HIS A 176 18.32 4.72 -21.07
CA HIS A 176 17.73 5.76 -20.22
C HIS A 176 18.60 7.04 -20.20
N SER A 177 19.93 6.90 -20.11
CA SER A 177 20.83 8.05 -20.09
C SER A 177 20.86 8.76 -21.45
N VAL A 178 20.78 8.00 -22.55
CA VAL A 178 20.68 8.58 -23.91
C VAL A 178 19.42 9.41 -24.06
N ILE A 179 18.27 8.88 -23.64
CA ILE A 179 16.99 9.58 -23.70
C ILE A 179 17.04 10.86 -22.85
N LEU A 180 17.52 10.77 -21.61
CA LEU A 180 17.62 11.93 -20.72
C LEU A 180 18.55 13.00 -21.29
N THR A 181 19.73 12.64 -21.76
CA THR A 181 20.70 13.59 -22.36
C THR A 181 20.11 14.28 -23.57
N ARG A 182 19.41 13.56 -24.46
CA ARG A 182 18.76 14.14 -25.62
C ARG A 182 17.57 15.04 -25.28
N LEU A 183 16.80 14.69 -24.24
CA LEU A 183 15.73 15.55 -23.72
C LEU A 183 16.29 16.86 -23.16
N LEU A 184 17.34 16.79 -22.33
CA LEU A 184 17.99 17.95 -21.73
C LEU A 184 18.61 18.88 -22.79
N ALA A 185 19.08 18.34 -23.94
CA ALA A 185 19.59 19.12 -25.03
C ALA A 185 18.50 19.90 -25.81
N GLN A 186 17.24 19.46 -25.74
CA GLN A 186 16.12 20.07 -26.49
C GLN A 186 15.27 21.02 -25.65
N THR A 187 15.20 20.80 -24.34
CA THR A 187 14.34 21.59 -23.46
C THR A 187 14.83 21.55 -22.01
N PRO A 188 14.68 22.63 -21.24
CA PRO A 188 14.98 22.61 -19.83
C PRO A 188 13.99 21.68 -19.10
N VAL A 189 14.50 20.69 -18.36
CA VAL A 189 13.73 19.71 -17.59
C VAL A 189 13.74 20.14 -16.11
N ARG A 190 12.56 20.28 -15.52
CA ARG A 190 12.44 20.60 -14.11
C ARG A 190 12.77 19.39 -13.24
N ALA A 191 13.36 19.64 -12.06
CA ALA A 191 13.60 18.64 -11.05
C ALA A 191 12.46 18.66 -10.03
N LEU A 192 11.85 17.50 -9.77
CA LEU A 192 10.91 17.31 -8.68
C LEU A 192 11.58 16.44 -7.61
N ASP A 193 11.80 17.00 -6.42
CA ASP A 193 12.35 16.24 -5.30
C ASP A 193 11.32 15.26 -4.74
N VAL A 194 11.59 13.96 -4.92
CA VAL A 194 10.76 12.86 -4.44
C VAL A 194 11.42 12.07 -3.31
N SER A 195 12.40 12.66 -2.60
CA SER A 195 13.14 12.00 -1.51
C SER A 195 12.25 11.49 -0.37
N ARG A 196 11.06 12.05 -0.22
CA ARG A 196 10.06 11.61 0.78
C ARG A 196 9.20 10.45 0.29
N ARG A 197 9.29 10.06 -0.98
CA ARG A 197 8.53 8.94 -1.56
C ARG A 197 9.38 7.68 -1.54
N LEU A 198 8.70 6.53 -1.50
CA LEU A 198 9.39 5.26 -1.71
C LEU A 198 9.92 5.21 -3.14
N TRP A 199 11.21 5.01 -3.27
CA TRP A 199 11.89 4.77 -4.52
C TRP A 199 13.14 3.94 -4.30
N VAL A 200 13.29 2.84 -5.05
CA VAL A 200 14.45 1.94 -4.99
C VAL A 200 14.83 1.53 -6.41
N LEU A 201 16.04 1.84 -6.83
CA LEU A 201 16.63 1.36 -8.08
C LEU A 201 17.16 -0.07 -7.86
N LEU A 202 16.78 -1.00 -8.72
CA LEU A 202 17.38 -2.33 -8.73
C LEU A 202 18.75 -2.28 -9.42
N THR A 203 19.77 -2.70 -8.69
CA THR A 203 21.17 -2.74 -9.16
C THR A 203 21.75 -4.13 -8.89
N GLU A 204 22.87 -4.45 -9.52
CA GLU A 204 23.62 -5.65 -9.18
C GLU A 204 24.42 -5.46 -7.88
N PRO A 205 24.50 -6.47 -6.99
CA PRO A 205 23.88 -7.79 -7.13
C PRO A 205 22.35 -7.72 -6.89
N LEU A 206 21.58 -8.39 -7.74
CA LEU A 206 20.12 -8.27 -7.80
C LEU A 206 19.43 -8.71 -6.50
N ASP A 207 19.87 -9.83 -5.89
CA ASP A 207 19.27 -10.36 -4.66
C ASP A 207 19.30 -9.35 -3.52
N THR A 208 20.41 -8.64 -3.35
CA THR A 208 20.56 -7.62 -2.30
C THR A 208 19.64 -6.42 -2.55
N SER A 209 19.53 -5.98 -3.80
CA SER A 209 18.69 -4.85 -4.15
C SER A 209 17.20 -5.19 -4.06
N VAL A 210 16.80 -6.41 -4.42
CA VAL A 210 15.43 -6.94 -4.23
C VAL A 210 15.08 -6.99 -2.75
N ALA A 211 15.94 -7.58 -1.91
CA ALA A 211 15.70 -7.65 -0.45
C ALA A 211 15.58 -6.26 0.19
N THR A 212 16.36 -5.28 -0.31
CA THR A 212 16.25 -3.88 0.12
C THR A 212 14.92 -3.26 -0.31
N ALA A 213 14.51 -3.46 -1.56
CA ALA A 213 13.25 -2.97 -2.09
C ALA A 213 12.05 -3.54 -1.32
N GLU A 214 12.04 -4.85 -1.04
CA GLU A 214 10.99 -5.51 -0.25
C GLU A 214 10.90 -4.95 1.17
N THR A 215 12.07 -4.75 1.82
CA THR A 215 12.10 -4.19 3.17
C THR A 215 11.57 -2.75 3.19
N GLN A 216 11.91 -1.93 2.19
CA GLN A 216 11.41 -0.56 2.09
C GLN A 216 9.92 -0.51 1.73
N LEU A 217 9.44 -1.41 0.85
CA LEU A 217 8.02 -1.57 0.56
C LEU A 217 7.21 -1.91 1.81
N LEU A 218 7.66 -2.90 2.60
CA LEU A 218 7.02 -3.25 3.86
C LEU A 218 6.94 -2.06 4.81
N ARG A 219 8.03 -1.31 4.97
CA ARG A 219 8.06 -0.12 5.83
C ARG A 219 7.11 0.99 5.36
N SER A 220 6.92 1.13 4.05
CA SER A 220 6.03 2.15 3.46
C SER A 220 4.54 1.87 3.67
N LEU A 221 4.17 0.64 4.08
CA LEU A 221 2.77 0.24 4.30
C LEU A 221 2.17 0.76 5.62
N GLY A 222 2.97 1.38 6.50
CA GLY A 222 2.48 2.01 7.73
C GLY A 222 1.41 3.07 7.46
N ARG A 223 0.40 3.16 8.34
CA ARG A 223 -0.62 4.21 8.27
C ARG A 223 -0.25 5.36 9.21
N GLU A 224 -0.55 6.59 8.81
CA GLU A 224 -0.30 7.79 9.61
C GLU A 224 -1.10 7.81 10.92
N GLY A 225 -2.25 7.12 10.96
CA GLY A 225 -3.15 7.01 12.12
C GLY A 225 -2.81 5.89 13.12
N ASP A 226 -1.79 5.07 12.88
CA ASP A 226 -1.42 3.97 13.78
C ASP A 226 -1.00 4.52 15.17
N SER A 227 -1.51 3.91 16.25
CA SER A 227 -1.08 4.21 17.61
C SER A 227 0.41 3.90 17.82
N VAL A 228 1.01 4.44 18.87
CA VAL A 228 2.43 4.21 19.16
C VAL A 228 2.74 2.73 19.35
N LEU A 229 1.88 1.98 20.05
CA LEU A 229 2.01 0.52 20.26
C LEU A 229 1.86 -0.24 18.95
N VAL A 230 0.84 0.03 18.17
CA VAL A 230 0.64 -0.58 16.85
C VAL A 230 1.85 -0.31 15.96
N ARG A 231 2.33 0.92 15.89
CA ARG A 231 3.47 1.28 15.04
C ARG A 231 4.78 0.65 15.47
N THR A 232 5.03 0.50 16.78
CA THR A 232 6.33 0.03 17.30
C THR A 232 6.41 -1.47 17.49
N VAL A 233 5.33 -2.13 17.87
CA VAL A 233 5.31 -3.58 18.17
C VAL A 233 4.55 -4.34 17.10
N ASP A 234 3.27 -4.03 16.89
CA ASP A 234 2.39 -4.76 15.99
C ASP A 234 2.94 -4.78 14.56
N ARG A 235 3.30 -3.59 14.03
CA ARG A 235 3.87 -3.47 12.68
C ARG A 235 5.20 -4.20 12.50
N ARG A 236 6.04 -4.27 13.54
CA ARG A 236 7.29 -5.03 13.43
C ARG A 236 7.03 -6.53 13.36
N LEU A 237 6.08 -7.02 14.15
CA LEU A 237 5.73 -8.43 14.19
C LEU A 237 4.94 -8.84 12.92
N SER A 238 3.94 -8.05 12.52
CA SER A 238 3.19 -8.33 11.29
C SER A 238 4.09 -8.29 10.06
N GLN A 239 4.95 -7.26 9.92
CA GLN A 239 5.89 -7.17 8.81
C GLN A 239 6.92 -8.30 8.79
N ALA A 240 7.39 -8.77 9.96
CA ALA A 240 8.28 -9.93 10.03
C ALA A 240 7.58 -11.22 9.55
N LEU A 241 6.30 -11.39 9.88
CA LEU A 241 5.48 -12.49 9.42
C LEU A 241 5.15 -12.34 7.92
N THR A 242 4.71 -11.17 7.50
CA THR A 242 4.42 -10.84 6.09
C THR A 242 5.63 -11.07 5.20
N LYS A 243 6.84 -10.69 5.65
CA LYS A 243 8.09 -10.93 4.92
C LYS A 243 8.33 -12.41 4.62
N ARG A 244 7.88 -13.32 5.49
CA ARG A 244 7.99 -14.77 5.25
C ARG A 244 6.86 -15.27 4.34
N LEU A 245 5.67 -14.69 4.46
CA LEU A 245 4.48 -15.15 3.75
C LEU A 245 4.36 -14.61 2.32
N MET A 246 4.96 -13.45 2.01
CA MET A 246 4.84 -12.80 0.69
C MET A 246 5.41 -13.63 -0.48
N HIS A 247 6.28 -14.61 -0.20
CA HIS A 247 6.82 -15.56 -1.18
C HIS A 247 6.07 -16.89 -1.20
N THR A 248 4.98 -17.01 -0.41
CA THR A 248 4.14 -18.20 -0.36
C THR A 248 2.85 -17.99 -1.16
N PRO A 249 2.15 -19.04 -1.58
CA PRO A 249 0.88 -18.92 -2.29
C PRO A 249 -0.31 -18.51 -1.39
N VAL A 250 -0.05 -18.09 -0.15
CA VAL A 250 -1.09 -17.69 0.79
C VAL A 250 -1.77 -16.42 0.32
N THR A 251 -3.08 -16.48 0.18
CA THR A 251 -3.89 -15.32 -0.22
C THR A 251 -4.28 -14.46 0.99
N PRO A 252 -4.55 -13.15 0.81
CA PRO A 252 -5.04 -12.29 1.90
C PRO A 252 -6.26 -12.87 2.60
N ASN A 253 -7.26 -13.36 1.86
CA ASN A 253 -8.49 -13.93 2.43
C ASN A 253 -8.22 -15.19 3.28
N GLN A 254 -7.24 -16.02 2.88
CA GLN A 254 -6.84 -17.17 3.70
C GLN A 254 -6.20 -16.69 5.01
N MET A 255 -5.44 -15.61 4.97
CA MET A 255 -4.81 -15.03 6.16
C MET A 255 -5.87 -14.49 7.13
N THR A 256 -6.88 -13.76 6.64
CA THR A 256 -8.04 -13.31 7.42
C THR A 256 -8.76 -14.49 8.10
N LEU A 257 -8.99 -15.60 7.38
CA LEU A 257 -9.64 -16.79 7.97
C LEU A 257 -8.75 -17.47 9.02
N CYS A 258 -7.44 -17.54 8.78
CA CYS A 258 -6.49 -18.11 9.74
C CYS A 258 -6.41 -17.25 11.02
N SER A 259 -6.34 -15.93 10.90
CA SER A 259 -6.32 -15.02 12.06
C SER A 259 -7.61 -15.16 12.87
N ALA A 260 -8.77 -15.17 12.22
CA ALA A 260 -10.06 -15.38 12.88
C ALA A 260 -10.13 -16.74 13.60
N ALA A 261 -9.66 -17.82 13.00
CA ALA A 261 -9.63 -19.13 13.63
C ALA A 261 -8.76 -19.13 14.90
N VAL A 262 -7.58 -18.51 14.86
CA VAL A 262 -6.70 -18.34 16.04
C VAL A 262 -7.40 -17.49 17.12
N GLY A 263 -8.09 -16.41 16.72
CA GLY A 263 -8.85 -15.56 17.65
C GLY A 263 -9.99 -16.31 18.35
N ILE A 264 -10.74 -17.14 17.61
CA ILE A 264 -11.81 -17.98 18.16
C ILE A 264 -11.23 -19.04 19.11
N LEU A 265 -10.13 -19.69 18.76
CA LEU A 265 -9.41 -20.61 19.66
C LEU A 265 -8.97 -19.90 20.95
N GLY A 266 -8.47 -18.68 20.84
CA GLY A 266 -8.15 -17.84 21.98
C GLY A 266 -9.37 -17.57 22.87
N ALA A 267 -10.51 -17.25 22.26
CA ALA A 267 -11.77 -17.06 22.98
C ALA A 267 -12.21 -18.34 23.72
N LEU A 268 -12.13 -19.51 23.09
CA LEU A 268 -12.46 -20.80 23.74
C LEU A 268 -11.56 -21.10 24.94
N CYS A 269 -10.27 -20.73 24.87
CA CYS A 269 -9.35 -20.82 25.99
C CYS A 269 -9.74 -19.87 27.13
N LEU A 270 -10.14 -18.63 26.81
CA LEU A 270 -10.61 -17.64 27.78
C LEU A 270 -11.89 -18.07 28.53
N ALA A 271 -12.72 -18.92 27.91
CA ALA A 271 -13.90 -19.49 28.53
C ALA A 271 -13.60 -20.53 29.64
N GLN A 272 -12.34 -20.96 29.78
CA GLN A 272 -11.94 -21.91 30.81
C GLN A 272 -11.73 -21.21 32.17
N PRO A 273 -12.01 -21.89 33.31
CA PRO A 273 -11.88 -21.27 34.62
C PRO A 273 -10.45 -21.10 35.11
N SER A 274 -9.48 -21.81 34.50
CA SER A 274 -8.10 -21.77 34.92
C SER A 274 -7.38 -20.53 34.37
N GLN A 275 -6.63 -19.85 35.24
CA GLN A 275 -5.81 -18.69 34.85
C GLN A 275 -4.81 -19.03 33.73
N VAL A 276 -4.22 -20.23 33.72
CA VAL A 276 -3.30 -20.65 32.66
C VAL A 276 -3.99 -20.62 31.31
N TRP A 277 -5.22 -21.15 31.21
CA TRP A 277 -5.98 -21.12 29.98
C TRP A 277 -6.39 -19.69 29.58
N GLN A 278 -6.69 -18.83 30.54
CA GLN A 278 -7.02 -17.43 30.30
C GLN A 278 -5.82 -16.64 29.78
N VAL A 279 -4.63 -16.89 30.32
CA VAL A 279 -3.37 -16.32 29.81
C VAL A 279 -3.09 -16.84 28.40
N LEU A 280 -3.17 -18.15 28.16
CA LEU A 280 -3.00 -18.73 26.82
C LEU A 280 -3.99 -18.15 25.81
N GLY A 281 -5.27 -18.05 26.19
CA GLY A 281 -6.32 -17.50 25.35
C GLY A 281 -6.08 -16.04 24.98
N SER A 282 -5.63 -15.22 25.94
CA SER A 282 -5.29 -13.82 25.70
C SER A 282 -4.08 -13.65 24.78
N LEU A 283 -3.07 -14.52 24.89
CA LEU A 283 -1.91 -14.55 23.99
C LEU A 283 -2.29 -15.00 22.56
N LEU A 284 -3.20 -15.98 22.44
CA LEU A 284 -3.73 -16.40 21.13
C LEU A 284 -4.55 -15.29 20.49
N PHE A 285 -5.34 -14.54 21.27
CA PHE A 285 -6.08 -13.39 20.75
C PHE A 285 -5.11 -12.28 20.27
N LEU A 286 -4.06 -11.97 21.03
CA LEU A 286 -3.03 -11.03 20.62
C LEU A 286 -2.34 -11.49 19.32
N LEU A 287 -2.00 -12.78 19.22
CA LEU A 287 -1.44 -13.36 17.99
C LEU A 287 -2.40 -13.21 16.81
N SER A 288 -3.69 -13.49 17.00
CA SER A 288 -4.74 -13.27 15.99
C SER A 288 -4.76 -11.83 15.49
N THR A 289 -4.68 -10.84 16.39
CA THR A 289 -4.65 -9.41 16.04
C THR A 289 -3.41 -9.04 15.22
N ILE A 290 -2.24 -9.61 15.54
CA ILE A 290 -1.01 -9.41 14.76
C ILE A 290 -1.13 -10.04 13.38
N MET A 291 -1.65 -11.27 13.30
CA MET A 291 -1.87 -12.00 12.05
C MET A 291 -2.86 -11.29 11.12
N ASP A 292 -3.89 -10.69 11.68
CA ASP A 292 -4.88 -9.88 10.98
C ASP A 292 -4.25 -8.69 10.25
N GLY A 293 -3.23 -8.03 10.85
CA GLY A 293 -2.46 -6.99 10.15
C GLY A 293 -1.74 -7.48 8.88
N CYS A 294 -1.40 -8.78 8.79
CA CYS A 294 -0.66 -9.34 7.67
C CYS A 294 -1.48 -9.46 6.38
N ASP A 295 -2.81 -9.71 6.48
CA ASP A 295 -3.65 -9.89 5.29
C ASP A 295 -3.72 -8.61 4.44
N GLY A 296 -3.92 -7.45 5.08
CA GLY A 296 -3.88 -6.16 4.42
C GLY A 296 -2.49 -5.79 3.89
N GLU A 297 -1.41 -6.20 4.57
CA GLU A 297 -0.05 -6.01 4.07
C GLU A 297 0.20 -6.86 2.83
N ILE A 298 -0.15 -8.16 2.85
CA ILE A 298 -0.04 -9.06 1.70
C ILE A 298 -0.89 -8.54 0.54
N ALA A 299 -2.15 -8.13 0.80
CA ALA A 299 -3.05 -7.59 -0.23
C ALA A 299 -2.42 -6.40 -0.96
N ARG A 300 -1.87 -5.43 -0.22
CA ARG A 300 -1.21 -4.24 -0.80
C ARG A 300 0.08 -4.58 -1.53
N LEU A 301 0.92 -5.45 -0.97
CA LEU A 301 2.18 -5.86 -1.58
C LEU A 301 1.98 -6.62 -2.89
N THR A 302 0.97 -7.47 -2.95
CA THR A 302 0.72 -8.35 -4.10
C THR A 302 -0.35 -7.81 -5.05
N PHE A 303 -0.90 -6.59 -4.82
CA PHE A 303 -2.01 -6.03 -5.58
C PHE A 303 -3.23 -6.96 -5.64
N GLN A 304 -3.59 -7.54 -4.48
CA GLN A 304 -4.77 -8.39 -4.30
C GLN A 304 -5.84 -7.71 -3.45
N GLU A 305 -5.79 -6.41 -3.33
CA GLU A 305 -6.82 -5.63 -2.64
C GLU A 305 -8.17 -5.81 -3.36
N SER A 306 -9.21 -6.17 -2.61
CA SER A 306 -10.54 -6.37 -3.15
C SER A 306 -11.62 -5.90 -2.17
N GLU A 307 -12.79 -5.52 -2.71
CA GLU A 307 -13.95 -5.17 -1.88
C GLU A 307 -14.45 -6.34 -1.05
N PHE A 308 -14.38 -7.55 -1.62
CA PHE A 308 -14.74 -8.77 -0.92
C PHE A 308 -13.79 -9.02 0.26
N GLY A 309 -12.47 -8.87 0.06
CA GLY A 309 -11.47 -9.03 1.11
C GLY A 309 -11.69 -8.05 2.27
N ALA A 310 -11.91 -6.77 1.96
CA ALA A 310 -12.18 -5.76 2.99
C ALA A 310 -13.48 -6.02 3.77
N LYS A 311 -14.52 -6.56 3.12
CA LYS A 311 -15.76 -6.96 3.80
C LYS A 311 -15.57 -8.20 4.65
N LEU A 312 -14.81 -9.19 4.14
CA LEU A 312 -14.50 -10.43 4.85
C LEU A 312 -13.71 -10.13 6.13
N ASP A 313 -12.67 -9.29 6.03
CA ASP A 313 -11.86 -8.82 7.15
C ASP A 313 -12.77 -8.20 8.25
N ALA A 314 -13.56 -7.20 7.91
CA ALA A 314 -14.46 -6.56 8.85
C ALA A 314 -15.52 -7.50 9.47
N ILE A 315 -16.01 -8.48 8.72
CA ILE A 315 -16.96 -9.48 9.24
C ILE A 315 -16.25 -10.41 10.22
N MET A 316 -15.05 -10.90 9.88
CA MET A 316 -14.30 -11.83 10.73
C MET A 316 -13.83 -11.17 12.02
N ASP A 317 -13.42 -9.91 12.00
CA ASP A 317 -13.15 -9.10 13.21
C ASP A 317 -14.35 -9.10 14.16
N ASN A 318 -15.54 -8.82 13.64
CA ASN A 318 -16.76 -8.82 14.44
C ASN A 318 -17.11 -10.23 14.98
N VAL A 319 -16.91 -11.27 14.18
CA VAL A 319 -17.12 -12.66 14.62
C VAL A 319 -16.19 -13.00 15.78
N VAL A 320 -14.89 -12.67 15.68
CA VAL A 320 -13.93 -12.90 16.78
C VAL A 320 -14.36 -12.17 18.05
N HIS A 321 -14.79 -10.92 17.96
CA HIS A 321 -15.27 -10.15 19.11
C HIS A 321 -16.54 -10.75 19.73
N LEU A 322 -17.48 -11.25 18.93
CA LEU A 322 -18.69 -11.93 19.41
C LEU A 322 -18.39 -13.22 20.19
N PHE A 323 -17.27 -13.88 19.91
CA PHE A 323 -16.78 -15.02 20.70
C PHE A 323 -15.98 -14.56 21.92
N LEU A 324 -15.12 -13.56 21.77
CA LEU A 324 -14.16 -13.12 22.79
C LEU A 324 -14.85 -12.67 24.09
N PHE A 325 -15.74 -11.70 24.00
CA PHE A 325 -16.32 -11.08 25.21
C PHE A 325 -17.23 -12.01 26.01
N PRO A 326 -18.12 -12.81 25.37
CA PRO A 326 -18.88 -13.81 26.14
C PRO A 326 -18.01 -14.89 26.76
N SER A 327 -16.90 -15.26 26.10
CA SER A 327 -15.95 -16.25 26.61
C SER A 327 -15.23 -15.76 27.87
N ILE A 328 -14.81 -14.48 27.89
CA ILE A 328 -14.24 -13.88 29.12
C ILE A 328 -15.28 -13.92 30.30
N ALA A 329 -16.50 -13.51 30.01
CA ALA A 329 -17.57 -13.55 31.02
C ALA A 329 -17.84 -14.96 31.54
N LEU A 330 -17.91 -15.95 30.64
CA LEU A 330 -18.10 -17.35 30.96
C LEU A 330 -16.95 -17.93 31.80
N GLY A 331 -15.69 -17.62 31.43
CA GLY A 331 -14.49 -18.07 32.14
C GLY A 331 -14.46 -17.53 33.58
N LEU A 332 -14.74 -16.23 33.76
CA LEU A 332 -14.82 -15.60 35.06
C LEU A 332 -15.97 -16.18 35.90
N TYR A 333 -17.16 -16.37 35.31
CA TYR A 333 -18.28 -17.03 35.98
C TYR A 333 -17.92 -18.44 36.43
N ARG A 334 -17.36 -19.27 35.59
CA ARG A 334 -16.96 -20.66 35.92
C ARG A 334 -15.93 -20.73 37.06
N ARG A 335 -15.16 -19.66 37.23
CA ARG A 335 -14.10 -19.57 38.24
C ARG A 335 -14.66 -19.11 39.61
N GLU A 336 -15.49 -18.07 39.61
CA GLU A 336 -15.92 -17.38 40.80
C GLU A 336 -17.39 -17.64 41.16
N TYR A 337 -18.15 -18.29 40.26
CA TYR A 337 -19.60 -18.54 40.37
C TYR A 337 -20.44 -17.28 40.64
N ASN A 338 -19.93 -16.10 40.20
CA ASN A 338 -20.60 -14.83 40.36
C ASN A 338 -21.44 -14.48 39.14
N THR A 339 -22.77 -14.42 39.28
CA THR A 339 -23.72 -14.11 38.20
C THR A 339 -23.56 -12.72 37.60
N LEU A 340 -22.89 -11.79 38.31
CA LEU A 340 -22.57 -10.47 37.83
C LEU A 340 -21.79 -10.50 36.47
N TYR A 341 -20.93 -11.50 36.27
CA TYR A 341 -20.19 -11.64 35.05
C TYR A 341 -21.06 -11.95 33.81
N PHE A 342 -22.17 -12.66 34.00
CA PHE A 342 -23.14 -12.84 32.91
C PHE A 342 -23.88 -11.53 32.58
N VAL A 343 -24.19 -10.72 33.58
CA VAL A 343 -24.81 -9.40 33.36
C VAL A 343 -23.85 -8.50 32.60
N LEU A 344 -22.58 -8.41 33.01
CA LEU A 344 -21.56 -7.63 32.34
C LEU A 344 -21.29 -8.14 30.92
N GLY A 345 -21.20 -9.46 30.73
CA GLY A 345 -21.05 -10.08 29.42
C GLY A 345 -22.24 -9.80 28.50
N GLY A 346 -23.46 -9.87 29.02
CA GLY A 346 -24.68 -9.53 28.30
C GLY A 346 -24.74 -8.05 27.92
N LEU A 347 -24.35 -7.15 28.82
CA LEU A 347 -24.22 -5.72 28.52
C LEU A 347 -23.19 -5.47 27.45
N THR A 348 -21.99 -6.05 27.56
CA THR A 348 -20.94 -5.92 26.54
C THR A 348 -21.41 -6.41 25.17
N LEU A 349 -22.03 -7.58 25.11
CA LEU A 349 -22.58 -8.14 23.88
C LEU A 349 -23.66 -7.23 23.28
N GLY A 350 -24.59 -6.72 24.11
CA GLY A 350 -25.59 -5.75 23.68
C GLY A 350 -24.99 -4.48 23.07
N GLY A 351 -23.98 -3.91 23.73
CA GLY A 351 -23.26 -2.74 23.21
C GLY A 351 -22.54 -3.00 21.88
N ILE A 352 -21.92 -4.18 21.73
CA ILE A 352 -21.28 -4.60 20.47
C ILE A 352 -22.32 -4.75 19.36
N LEU A 353 -23.42 -5.44 19.60
CA LEU A 353 -24.48 -5.62 18.61
C LEU A 353 -25.07 -4.28 18.14
N ILE A 354 -25.28 -3.34 19.07
CA ILE A 354 -25.72 -1.97 18.71
C ILE A 354 -24.66 -1.28 17.87
N SER A 355 -23.38 -1.37 18.24
CA SER A 355 -22.28 -0.77 17.47
C SER A 355 -22.19 -1.35 16.06
N ILE A 356 -22.30 -2.67 15.92
CA ILE A 356 -22.33 -3.36 14.61
C ILE A 356 -23.53 -2.87 13.78
N ALA A 357 -24.74 -2.83 14.38
CA ALA A 357 -25.95 -2.42 13.67
C ALA A 357 -25.86 -0.98 13.13
N VAL A 358 -25.18 -0.08 13.85
CA VAL A 358 -24.98 1.30 13.43
C VAL A 358 -23.86 1.43 12.40
N TYR A 359 -22.74 0.74 12.57
CA TYR A 359 -21.53 0.87 11.73
C TYR A 359 -21.61 0.05 10.44
N LEU A 360 -22.14 -1.18 10.48
CA LEU A 360 -22.16 -2.11 9.34
C LEU A 360 -22.79 -1.53 8.05
N PRO A 361 -23.92 -0.78 8.11
CA PRO A 361 -24.48 -0.15 6.91
C PRO A 361 -23.53 0.85 6.23
N TYR A 362 -22.72 1.58 7.00
CA TYR A 362 -21.72 2.51 6.45
C TYR A 362 -20.60 1.76 5.76
N LEU A 363 -20.10 0.69 6.36
CA LEU A 363 -19.09 -0.18 5.79
C LEU A 363 -19.57 -0.81 4.46
N LEU A 364 -20.78 -1.34 4.43
CA LEU A 364 -21.34 -2.01 3.26
C LEU A 364 -21.66 -1.04 2.11
N ARG A 365 -22.05 0.20 2.41
CA ARG A 365 -22.43 1.22 1.39
C ARG A 365 -21.26 2.06 0.91
N ARG A 366 -20.01 1.86 1.39
CA ARG A 366 -18.85 2.70 1.04
C ARG A 366 -19.08 4.22 1.17
N GLN A 367 -19.90 4.64 2.10
CA GLN A 367 -20.03 6.07 2.36
C GLN A 367 -18.68 6.57 2.92
N LYS A 368 -18.06 7.53 2.20
CA LYS A 368 -16.85 8.19 2.70
C LYS A 368 -17.19 8.91 4.00
N LEU A 369 -16.67 8.44 5.10
CA LEU A 369 -16.74 9.17 6.37
C LEU A 369 -16.02 10.50 6.21
N HIS A 370 -16.58 11.55 6.78
CA HIS A 370 -15.90 12.85 6.84
C HIS A 370 -14.53 12.67 7.51
N SER A 371 -13.47 13.30 7.00
CA SER A 371 -12.07 13.07 7.42
C SER A 371 -11.82 13.17 8.92
N THR A 372 -12.56 14.02 9.63
CA THR A 372 -12.46 14.18 11.10
C THR A 372 -13.05 12.97 11.83
N LEU A 373 -14.13 12.40 11.30
CA LEU A 373 -14.84 11.27 11.92
C LEU A 373 -14.12 9.96 11.66
N ALA A 374 -13.49 9.82 10.49
CA ALA A 374 -12.61 8.69 10.19
C ALA A 374 -11.44 8.64 11.17
N ARG A 375 -10.80 9.76 11.49
CA ARG A 375 -9.71 9.84 12.49
C ARG A 375 -10.16 9.48 13.90
N VAL A 376 -11.33 9.96 14.33
CA VAL A 376 -11.89 9.62 15.66
C VAL A 376 -12.19 8.12 15.73
N HIS A 377 -12.74 7.54 14.65
CA HIS A 377 -13.00 6.11 14.59
C HIS A 377 -11.69 5.31 14.66
N GLU A 378 -10.68 5.66 13.88
CA GLU A 378 -9.36 4.99 13.89
C GLU A 378 -8.71 5.01 15.29
N HIS A 379 -8.84 6.11 16.03
CA HIS A 379 -8.27 6.21 17.38
C HIS A 379 -9.07 5.40 18.42
N LEU A 380 -10.39 5.38 18.34
CA LEU A 380 -11.24 4.66 19.30
C LEU A 380 -11.37 3.17 19.02
N ALA A 381 -11.25 2.79 17.74
CA ALA A 381 -11.19 1.39 17.30
C ALA A 381 -9.75 0.83 17.36
N SER A 382 -8.83 1.50 18.08
CA SER A 382 -7.46 1.06 18.18
C SER A 382 -7.36 -0.35 18.75
N ARG A 383 -6.49 -1.17 18.18
CA ARG A 383 -6.24 -2.56 18.60
C ARG A 383 -5.44 -2.65 19.91
N ASP A 384 -5.16 -1.51 20.57
CA ASP A 384 -4.32 -1.42 21.77
C ASP A 384 -4.84 -2.24 22.93
N PHE A 385 -6.16 -2.45 23.02
CA PHE A 385 -6.76 -3.30 24.06
C PHE A 385 -6.31 -4.76 23.97
N ALA A 386 -5.90 -5.24 22.78
CA ALA A 386 -5.39 -6.60 22.61
C ALA A 386 -4.11 -6.85 23.41
N TYR A 387 -3.29 -5.82 23.61
CA TYR A 387 -2.08 -5.90 24.44
C TYR A 387 -2.40 -5.87 25.95
N LEU A 388 -3.48 -5.20 26.32
CA LEU A 388 -3.90 -5.14 27.72
C LEU A 388 -4.43 -6.48 28.22
N LEU A 389 -5.07 -7.27 27.35
CA LEU A 389 -5.73 -8.51 27.72
C LEU A 389 -4.76 -9.56 28.32
N PRO A 390 -3.58 -9.87 27.73
CA PRO A 390 -2.59 -10.77 28.34
C PRO A 390 -2.06 -10.27 29.67
N VAL A 391 -1.86 -8.97 29.82
CA VAL A 391 -1.41 -8.37 31.08
C VAL A 391 -2.45 -8.57 32.18
N LEU A 392 -3.71 -8.27 31.91
CA LEU A 392 -4.78 -8.45 32.87
C LEU A 392 -5.01 -9.94 33.21
N ALA A 393 -4.88 -10.84 32.22
CA ALA A 393 -4.97 -12.28 32.46
C ALA A 393 -3.84 -12.79 33.37
N LEU A 394 -2.60 -12.31 33.16
CA LEU A 394 -1.44 -12.67 33.94
C LEU A 394 -1.57 -12.26 35.40
N PHE A 395 -2.13 -11.06 35.65
CA PHE A 395 -2.38 -10.55 37.01
C PHE A 395 -3.74 -10.93 37.59
N ASP A 396 -4.47 -11.81 36.92
CA ASP A 396 -5.83 -12.25 37.38
C ASP A 396 -6.84 -11.09 37.49
N LYS A 397 -6.78 -10.15 36.57
CA LYS A 397 -7.60 -8.94 36.56
C LYS A 397 -8.53 -8.82 35.34
N LEU A 398 -8.85 -9.93 34.67
CA LEU A 398 -9.75 -9.94 33.52
C LEU A 398 -11.14 -9.34 33.81
N HIS A 399 -11.61 -9.38 35.05
CA HIS A 399 -12.86 -8.74 35.45
C HIS A 399 -12.85 -7.22 35.22
N TRP A 400 -11.70 -6.56 35.36
CA TRP A 400 -11.58 -5.13 35.07
C TRP A 400 -11.76 -4.83 33.58
N PHE A 401 -11.25 -5.73 32.73
CA PHE A 401 -11.47 -5.64 31.29
C PHE A 401 -12.96 -5.75 30.94
N LEU A 402 -13.66 -6.71 31.55
CA LEU A 402 -15.08 -6.90 31.32
C LEU A 402 -15.92 -5.68 31.77
N TRP A 403 -15.57 -5.05 32.89
CA TRP A 403 -16.19 -3.79 33.34
C TRP A 403 -15.93 -2.66 32.36
N ALA A 404 -14.68 -2.48 31.93
CA ALA A 404 -14.30 -1.43 31.00
C ALA A 404 -15.01 -1.58 29.64
N THR A 405 -15.16 -2.82 29.16
CA THR A 405 -15.84 -3.09 27.88
C THR A 405 -17.36 -2.97 28.00
N ALA A 406 -17.97 -3.35 29.11
CA ALA A 406 -19.40 -3.17 29.37
C ALA A 406 -19.82 -1.69 29.31
N VAL A 407 -18.95 -0.76 29.74
CA VAL A 407 -19.19 0.69 29.64
C VAL A 407 -18.77 1.22 28.30
N GLY A 408 -17.56 0.84 27.83
CA GLY A 408 -16.90 1.38 26.63
C GLY A 408 -17.69 1.11 25.34
N THR A 409 -18.32 -0.07 25.22
CA THR A 409 -19.13 -0.43 24.04
C THR A 409 -20.35 0.46 23.86
N TYR A 410 -21.00 0.88 24.96
CA TYR A 410 -22.12 1.83 24.87
C TYR A 410 -21.65 3.25 24.57
N LEU A 411 -20.56 3.70 25.17
CA LEU A 411 -19.96 5.00 24.82
C LEU A 411 -19.61 5.06 23.35
N PHE A 412 -19.04 3.99 22.81
CA PHE A 412 -18.73 3.87 21.40
C PHE A 412 -19.99 3.87 20.52
N ALA A 413 -21.02 3.12 20.90
CA ALA A 413 -22.31 3.09 20.21
C ALA A 413 -22.99 4.47 20.18
N VAL A 414 -23.02 5.17 21.32
CA VAL A 414 -23.57 6.54 21.41
C VAL A 414 -22.80 7.51 20.51
N LEU A 415 -21.47 7.44 20.54
CA LEU A 415 -20.63 8.27 19.67
C LEU A 415 -20.98 8.05 18.21
N TRP A 416 -21.12 6.79 17.77
CA TRP A 416 -21.50 6.45 16.40
C TRP A 416 -22.90 6.96 16.01
N VAL A 417 -23.87 6.86 16.92
CA VAL A 417 -25.21 7.41 16.69
C VAL A 417 -25.16 8.92 16.54
N VAL A 418 -24.39 9.62 17.37
CA VAL A 418 -24.21 11.08 17.27
C VAL A 418 -23.54 11.47 15.95
N ILE A 419 -22.52 10.73 15.54
CA ILE A 419 -21.82 10.91 14.27
C ILE A 419 -22.82 10.74 13.12
N ALA A 420 -23.50 9.62 13.06
CA ALA A 420 -24.50 9.31 12.04
C ALA A 420 -25.64 10.35 11.97
N ALA A 421 -26.08 10.86 13.12
CA ALA A 421 -27.11 11.91 13.18
C ALA A 421 -26.59 13.27 12.66
N ARG A 422 -25.33 13.62 12.92
CA ARG A 422 -24.71 14.86 12.42
C ARG A 422 -24.54 14.82 10.90
N GLU A 423 -24.06 13.71 10.33
CA GLU A 423 -23.91 13.55 8.87
C GLU A 423 -25.23 13.66 8.13
N ARG A 424 -26.31 13.09 8.70
CA ARG A 424 -27.67 13.25 8.10
C ARG A 424 -28.19 14.68 8.13
N ARG A 425 -27.70 15.54 9.02
CA ARG A 425 -28.11 16.95 9.16
C ARG A 425 -27.29 17.93 8.30
N GLN A 426 -26.14 17.51 7.74
CA GLN A 426 -25.37 18.33 6.81
C GLN A 426 -25.77 17.93 5.37
N PRO A 427 -26.64 18.69 4.68
CA PRO A 427 -26.90 18.43 3.28
C PRO A 427 -25.64 18.71 2.45
N HIS A 428 -25.43 17.97 1.37
CA HIS A 428 -24.35 18.04 0.38
C HIS A 428 -24.15 19.45 -0.23
N GLY A 429 -23.65 20.41 0.57
CA GLY A 429 -23.60 21.82 0.18
C GLY A 429 -22.22 22.50 0.25
N LEU A 430 -21.12 21.79 0.55
CA LEU A 430 -19.80 22.45 0.73
C LEU A 430 -18.64 21.85 -0.10
N GLU A 431 -18.91 21.00 -1.08
CA GLU A 431 -17.85 20.52 -2.01
C GLU A 431 -17.40 21.56 -3.05
N SER A 432 -17.92 22.81 -3.03
CA SER A 432 -17.61 23.82 -4.05
C SER A 432 -16.72 24.97 -3.59
N LYS A 433 -16.07 24.90 -2.43
CA LYS A 433 -15.22 26.01 -1.91
C LYS A 433 -13.78 25.68 -1.58
N GLU A 434 -13.28 24.47 -1.83
CA GLU A 434 -11.84 24.15 -1.69
C GLU A 434 -11.15 23.87 -3.04
N SER A 435 -11.79 24.22 -4.16
CA SER A 435 -11.18 24.16 -5.50
C SER A 435 -11.27 25.54 -6.21
N ALA A 436 -10.90 26.60 -5.49
CA ALA A 436 -10.65 27.91 -6.11
C ALA A 436 -9.26 28.40 -5.71
#